data_eae719986cc2325c5d75dbce28763911
#
_entry.id   eae719986cc2325c5d75dbce28763911
#
_cell.length_a   1.000
_cell.length_b   1.000
_cell.length_c   1.000
_cell.angle_alpha   90.00
_cell.angle_beta   90.00
_cell.angle_gamma   90.00
#
_symmetry.space_group_name_H-M   'P 1'
#
loop_
_entity.id
_entity.type
_entity.pdbx_description
1 polymer ?
#
loop_
_entity_poly.entity_id
_entity_poly.type
_entity_poly.pdbx_seq_one_letter_code
_entity_poly.pdbx_strand_id
1 'polypeptide(L)'
;MSKTKESRPAAEAASAEMSGALAAADKSGAPDPRLNAYRPDLADARLRGQVEARRFVAGEATRIIVPVANLYQHPPRRRPARTAAGRNEGGPARPGAAAQLLYGANIRVFSRAGSYAWLQAEADSYVGYVRISALTADPAALARQPTHYVAAPRSFLYSEADLRSAPVAALSLGSRVCIAGAETRRGTAYALLASGEALIAGHLKPLGDYAADYVAVAETLLETPYLWGGASAFGIDCSGLVQLALAAAGQRVLRDSDMQAETIGAPLPIAAAETKAKKAAEAAAAIPAGLRRGDLVFWRGHVAIMRNATEIIHANGHTMRVSIESLAAAIGRIIAAGGSAPAAFRRLV
;
A
#
# COMPACT_ATOMS: atom_id res chain seq x y z
N MET A 1 42.37 28.70 -0.58
CA MET A 1 40.94 29.06 -0.53
C MET A 1 40.20 28.20 -1.57
N SER A 2 39.73 27.06 -1.14
CA SER A 2 39.01 26.11 -2.00
C SER A 2 37.52 26.15 -1.61
N LYS A 3 36.63 26.54 -2.57
CA LYS A 3 35.18 26.58 -2.37
C LYS A 3 34.63 25.17 -2.53
N THR A 4 34.19 24.58 -1.45
CA THR A 4 33.36 23.37 -1.45
C THR A 4 31.98 23.71 -2.02
N LYS A 5 31.63 23.07 -3.13
CA LYS A 5 30.29 23.10 -3.73
C LYS A 5 29.39 22.17 -2.93
N GLU A 6 28.45 22.70 -2.19
CA GLU A 6 27.34 21.94 -1.61
C GLU A 6 26.47 21.37 -2.71
N SER A 7 26.41 20.04 -2.76
CA SER A 7 25.44 19.33 -3.61
C SER A 7 24.10 19.25 -2.87
N ARG A 8 23.11 19.96 -3.36
CA ARG A 8 21.69 19.81 -2.97
C ARG A 8 21.23 18.38 -3.29
N PRO A 9 20.48 17.72 -2.40
CA PRO A 9 20.11 16.33 -2.63
C PRO A 9 19.01 16.22 -3.72
N ALA A 10 19.24 15.28 -4.64
CA ALA A 10 18.36 14.96 -5.78
C ALA A 10 16.93 14.47 -5.37
N ALA A 11 16.70 14.24 -4.09
CA ALA A 11 15.41 13.79 -3.55
C ALA A 11 14.31 14.88 -3.56
N GLU A 12 14.68 16.18 -3.50
CA GLU A 12 13.69 17.28 -3.55
C GLU A 12 13.18 17.54 -4.98
N ALA A 13 14.01 17.35 -5.99
CA ALA A 13 13.62 17.53 -7.40
C ALA A 13 12.65 16.43 -7.86
N ALA A 14 12.86 15.18 -7.47
CA ALA A 14 11.96 14.07 -7.79
C ALA A 14 10.59 14.20 -7.12
N SER A 15 10.50 14.85 -5.95
CA SER A 15 9.24 15.10 -5.24
C SER A 15 8.35 16.15 -5.92
N ALA A 16 8.93 17.10 -6.62
CA ALA A 16 8.19 18.17 -7.30
C ALA A 16 7.63 17.75 -8.67
N GLU A 17 8.36 16.91 -9.42
CA GLU A 17 7.91 16.43 -10.74
C GLU A 17 6.78 15.39 -10.66
N MET A 18 6.71 14.61 -9.60
CA MET A 18 5.64 13.62 -9.42
C MET A 18 4.32 14.20 -8.90
N SER A 19 4.30 15.43 -8.38
CA SER A 19 3.07 16.09 -7.93
C SER A 19 2.12 16.46 -9.10
N GLY A 20 2.62 16.52 -10.33
CA GLY A 20 1.82 16.80 -11.52
C GLY A 20 1.25 15.58 -12.25
N ALA A 21 1.80 14.37 -12.02
CA ALA A 21 1.46 13.19 -12.82
C ALA A 21 0.42 12.27 -12.18
N LEU A 22 -0.01 12.51 -10.95
CA LEU A 22 -0.94 11.65 -10.18
C LEU A 22 -2.41 12.11 -10.23
N ALA A 23 -2.76 13.05 -11.10
CA ALA A 23 -4.14 13.47 -11.29
C ALA A 23 -4.87 12.50 -12.24
N ALA A 24 -5.19 11.29 -11.77
CA ALA A 24 -6.19 10.48 -12.44
C ALA A 24 -7.54 11.22 -12.33
N ALA A 25 -8.11 11.63 -13.46
CA ALA A 25 -9.48 12.13 -13.51
C ALA A 25 -10.44 10.93 -13.60
N ASP A 26 -11.61 11.06 -13.00
CA ASP A 26 -12.67 10.09 -13.23
C ASP A 26 -13.22 10.26 -14.67
N LYS A 27 -14.14 9.36 -15.09
CA LYS A 27 -14.76 9.40 -16.43
C LYS A 27 -15.59 10.66 -16.68
N SER A 28 -15.85 11.49 -15.66
CA SER A 28 -16.56 12.78 -15.73
C SER A 28 -15.62 13.98 -15.92
N GLY A 29 -14.29 13.76 -15.89
CA GLY A 29 -13.29 14.83 -15.94
C GLY A 29 -13.02 15.47 -14.57
N ALA A 30 -13.71 15.06 -13.50
CA ALA A 30 -13.44 15.50 -12.15
C ALA A 30 -12.24 14.74 -11.54
N PRO A 31 -11.48 15.33 -10.61
CA PRO A 31 -10.42 14.62 -9.90
C PRO A 31 -10.95 13.37 -9.18
N ASP A 32 -10.25 12.23 -9.26
CA ASP A 32 -10.65 11.00 -8.58
C ASP A 32 -10.71 11.23 -7.05
N PRO A 33 -11.88 11.05 -6.39
CA PRO A 33 -12.04 11.31 -4.96
C PRO A 33 -11.26 10.32 -4.08
N ARG A 34 -10.79 9.21 -4.62
CA ARG A 34 -9.91 8.27 -3.92
C ARG A 34 -8.51 8.85 -3.75
N LEU A 35 -8.10 9.76 -4.63
CA LEU A 35 -6.76 10.38 -4.65
C LEU A 35 -6.76 11.86 -4.31
N ASN A 36 -7.92 12.49 -4.30
CA ASN A 36 -8.07 13.91 -4.06
C ASN A 36 -9.00 14.15 -2.88
N ALA A 37 -8.52 14.88 -1.88
CA ALA A 37 -9.28 15.06 -0.65
C ALA A 37 -10.35 16.16 -0.84
N TYR A 38 -11.53 15.79 -1.35
CA TYR A 38 -12.69 16.68 -1.42
C TYR A 38 -14.01 15.97 -1.13
N ARG A 39 -14.91 16.72 -0.53
CA ARG A 39 -16.31 16.41 -0.25
C ARG A 39 -17.11 17.70 -0.38
N PRO A 40 -18.45 17.67 -0.53
CA PRO A 40 -19.24 18.89 -0.66
C PRO A 40 -19.09 19.89 0.50
N ASP A 41 -18.75 19.45 1.69
CA ASP A 41 -18.56 20.29 2.88
C ASP A 41 -17.13 20.78 3.06
N LEU A 42 -16.12 20.07 2.54
CA LEU A 42 -14.71 20.32 2.83
C LEU A 42 -13.79 19.77 1.75
N ALA A 43 -12.79 20.55 1.34
CA ALA A 43 -11.73 20.09 0.44
C ALA A 43 -10.35 20.56 0.89
N ASP A 44 -9.31 19.87 0.38
CA ASP A 44 -7.94 20.35 0.45
C ASP A 44 -7.80 21.70 -0.25
N ALA A 45 -7.09 22.65 0.38
CA ALA A 45 -6.85 23.98 -0.17
C ALA A 45 -6.15 23.95 -1.54
N ARG A 46 -5.38 22.89 -1.83
CA ARG A 46 -4.71 22.70 -3.13
C ARG A 46 -5.67 22.45 -4.29
N LEU A 47 -6.91 22.04 -4.00
CA LEU A 47 -7.95 21.77 -4.99
C LEU A 47 -8.87 22.97 -5.26
N ARG A 48 -8.54 24.16 -4.72
CA ARG A 48 -9.31 25.38 -4.96
C ARG A 48 -9.36 25.71 -6.45
N GLY A 49 -10.56 25.91 -6.98
CA GLY A 49 -10.79 26.13 -8.41
C GLY A 49 -10.85 24.87 -9.27
N GLN A 50 -10.59 23.69 -8.69
CA GLN A 50 -10.70 22.38 -9.38
C GLN A 50 -11.91 21.59 -8.94
N VAL A 51 -12.41 21.82 -7.73
CA VAL A 51 -13.59 21.14 -7.15
C VAL A 51 -14.48 22.15 -6.42
N GLU A 52 -15.75 21.79 -6.25
CA GLU A 52 -16.67 22.56 -5.43
C GLU A 52 -16.69 22.03 -4.00
N ALA A 53 -16.51 22.92 -3.01
CA ALA A 53 -16.63 22.63 -1.60
C ALA A 53 -16.97 23.90 -0.81
N ARG A 54 -17.71 23.74 0.30
CA ARG A 54 -18.07 24.87 1.17
C ARG A 54 -16.85 25.50 1.86
N ARG A 55 -15.82 24.69 2.19
CA ARG A 55 -14.59 25.13 2.86
C ARG A 55 -13.39 24.45 2.23
N PHE A 56 -12.26 25.15 2.26
CA PHE A 56 -10.96 24.65 1.84
C PHE A 56 -9.96 24.80 2.98
N VAL A 57 -9.27 23.72 3.33
CA VAL A 57 -8.29 23.69 4.43
C VAL A 57 -6.97 23.08 3.98
N ALA A 58 -5.85 23.55 4.54
CA ALA A 58 -4.53 23.04 4.20
C ALA A 58 -4.27 21.61 4.72
N GLY A 59 -5.08 21.16 5.68
CA GLY A 59 -4.86 19.91 6.40
C GLY A 59 -3.66 19.97 7.35
N GLU A 60 -3.63 19.06 8.31
CA GLU A 60 -2.61 18.94 9.35
C GLU A 60 -1.75 17.71 9.09
N ALA A 61 -0.44 17.88 8.99
CA ALA A 61 0.49 16.75 8.85
C ALA A 61 0.56 15.96 10.16
N THR A 62 0.46 14.64 10.09
CA THR A 62 0.64 13.75 11.23
C THR A 62 1.13 12.37 10.75
N ARG A 63 1.18 11.38 11.65
CA ARG A 63 1.78 10.07 11.37
C ARG A 63 1.01 8.95 12.04
N ILE A 64 1.01 7.77 11.40
CA ILE A 64 0.46 6.53 11.95
C ILE A 64 1.40 5.98 13.02
N ILE A 65 0.85 5.64 14.19
CA ILE A 65 1.60 5.11 15.35
C ILE A 65 1.18 3.69 15.75
N VAL A 66 0.24 3.10 15.04
CA VAL A 66 -0.13 1.69 15.24
C VAL A 66 0.50 0.82 14.15
N PRO A 67 0.75 -0.48 14.40
CA PRO A 67 1.38 -1.35 13.40
C PRO A 67 0.70 -1.32 12.04
N VAL A 68 -0.64 -1.39 12.04
CA VAL A 68 -1.48 -1.31 10.83
C VAL A 68 -2.75 -0.54 11.17
N ALA A 69 -3.03 0.52 10.44
CA ALA A 69 -4.26 1.29 10.54
C ALA A 69 -5.16 1.01 9.32
N ASN A 70 -6.38 0.54 9.54
CA ASN A 70 -7.36 0.39 8.47
C ASN A 70 -7.87 1.75 8.02
N LEU A 71 -7.84 1.98 6.72
CA LEU A 71 -8.42 3.15 6.05
C LEU A 71 -9.73 2.74 5.38
N TYR A 72 -10.79 3.49 5.62
CA TYR A 72 -12.14 3.22 5.17
C TYR A 72 -12.61 4.32 4.20
N GLN A 73 -13.40 3.96 3.20
CA GLN A 73 -14.07 4.96 2.34
C GLN A 73 -15.08 5.80 3.14
N HIS A 74 -15.77 5.17 4.10
CA HIS A 74 -16.73 5.80 5.01
C HIS A 74 -16.49 5.33 6.44
N PRO A 75 -16.69 6.18 7.46
CA PRO A 75 -16.54 5.76 8.85
C PRO A 75 -17.45 4.57 9.15
N PRO A 76 -16.93 3.46 9.68
CA PRO A 76 -17.76 2.33 10.09
C PRO A 76 -18.79 2.76 11.13
N ARG A 77 -20.07 2.53 10.87
CA ARG A 77 -21.14 2.81 11.83
C ARG A 77 -21.03 1.88 13.03
N ARG A 78 -21.21 2.40 14.26
CA ARG A 78 -21.36 1.56 15.45
C ARG A 78 -22.60 0.69 15.28
N ARG A 79 -22.43 -0.63 15.24
CA ARG A 79 -23.57 -1.53 15.45
C ARG A 79 -24.01 -1.40 16.92
N PRO A 80 -25.32 -1.39 17.21
CA PRO A 80 -25.78 -1.64 18.57
C PRO A 80 -25.18 -2.94 19.09
N ALA A 81 -24.90 -3.00 20.40
CA ALA A 81 -24.38 -4.20 21.04
C ALA A 81 -25.28 -5.40 20.69
N ARG A 82 -24.67 -6.54 20.31
CA ARG A 82 -25.43 -7.79 20.11
C ARG A 82 -26.19 -8.10 21.38
N THR A 83 -27.50 -8.07 21.33
CA THR A 83 -28.33 -8.66 22.39
C THR A 83 -28.07 -10.16 22.41
N ALA A 84 -28.11 -10.79 23.58
CA ALA A 84 -27.82 -12.20 23.80
C ALA A 84 -28.74 -13.20 23.04
N ALA A 85 -29.79 -12.73 22.37
CA ALA A 85 -30.70 -13.53 21.57
C ALA A 85 -30.22 -13.60 20.10
N GLY A 86 -29.15 -14.35 19.89
CA GLY A 86 -28.39 -14.55 18.66
C GLY A 86 -29.13 -14.97 17.39
N ARG A 87 -29.92 -14.13 16.76
CA ARG A 87 -30.29 -14.27 15.34
C ARG A 87 -29.61 -13.16 14.55
N ASN A 88 -28.81 -13.58 13.54
CA ASN A 88 -28.33 -12.69 12.50
C ASN A 88 -29.54 -12.27 11.64
N GLU A 89 -30.24 -11.22 12.07
CA GLU A 89 -31.07 -10.49 11.11
C GLU A 89 -30.10 -9.75 10.19
N GLY A 90 -30.19 -10.05 8.88
CA GLY A 90 -29.28 -9.66 7.82
C GLY A 90 -29.16 -8.14 7.63
N GLY A 91 -28.52 -7.46 8.56
CA GLY A 91 -28.04 -6.11 8.32
C GLY A 91 -26.83 -6.16 7.38
N PRO A 92 -26.59 -5.12 6.56
CA PRO A 92 -25.49 -5.08 5.63
C PRO A 92 -24.17 -5.36 6.35
N ALA A 93 -23.31 -6.20 5.75
CA ALA A 93 -21.98 -6.48 6.27
C ALA A 93 -21.24 -5.17 6.52
N ARG A 94 -20.39 -5.12 7.56
CA ARG A 94 -19.52 -3.95 7.75
C ARG A 94 -18.66 -3.81 6.51
N PRO A 95 -18.59 -2.61 5.89
CA PRO A 95 -17.66 -2.40 4.79
C PRO A 95 -16.25 -2.72 5.28
N GLY A 96 -15.54 -3.55 4.53
CA GLY A 96 -14.12 -3.84 4.77
C GLY A 96 -13.29 -2.55 4.66
N ALA A 97 -12.04 -2.61 5.09
CA ALA A 97 -11.11 -1.54 4.81
C ALA A 97 -10.92 -1.41 3.28
N ALA A 98 -10.75 -0.18 2.80
CA ALA A 98 -10.37 0.08 1.41
C ALA A 98 -8.85 -0.05 1.23
N ALA A 99 -8.10 0.32 2.28
CA ALA A 99 -6.64 0.24 2.30
C ALA A 99 -6.14 0.06 3.75
N GLN A 100 -4.85 -0.15 3.89
CA GLN A 100 -4.14 -0.11 5.17
C GLN A 100 -2.97 0.87 5.10
N LEU A 101 -2.71 1.54 6.21
CA LEU A 101 -1.55 2.38 6.43
C LEU A 101 -0.66 1.73 7.50
N LEU A 102 0.64 1.73 7.28
CA LEU A 102 1.62 1.10 8.17
C LEU A 102 2.17 2.07 9.19
N TYR A 103 2.77 1.56 10.26
CA TYR A 103 3.49 2.33 11.26
C TYR A 103 4.48 3.30 10.61
N GLY A 104 4.49 4.55 11.07
CA GLY A 104 5.37 5.60 10.56
C GLY A 104 4.92 6.22 9.22
N ALA A 105 3.78 5.82 8.65
CA ALA A 105 3.26 6.44 7.44
C ALA A 105 2.85 7.90 7.69
N ASN A 106 3.35 8.82 6.88
CA ASN A 106 2.96 10.23 6.89
C ASN A 106 1.60 10.40 6.23
N ILE A 107 0.77 11.23 6.85
CA ILE A 107 -0.59 11.51 6.41
C ILE A 107 -0.94 12.99 6.63
N ARG A 108 -1.96 13.46 5.94
CA ARG A 108 -2.53 14.80 6.07
C ARG A 108 -4.00 14.71 6.48
N VAL A 109 -4.34 15.21 7.66
CA VAL A 109 -5.70 15.19 8.22
C VAL A 109 -6.42 16.48 7.87
N PHE A 110 -7.61 16.38 7.28
CA PHE A 110 -8.46 17.52 6.90
C PHE A 110 -9.62 17.74 7.86
N SER A 111 -10.12 16.70 8.52
CA SER A 111 -11.14 16.81 9.56
C SER A 111 -11.11 15.65 10.54
N ARG A 112 -11.61 15.92 11.74
CA ARG A 112 -11.85 14.91 12.78
C ARG A 112 -13.32 14.96 13.17
N ALA A 113 -13.98 13.79 13.22
CA ALA A 113 -15.37 13.66 13.63
C ALA A 113 -15.58 12.34 14.38
N GLY A 114 -16.10 12.42 15.60
CA GLY A 114 -16.24 11.26 16.49
C GLY A 114 -14.90 10.58 16.71
N SER A 115 -14.80 9.28 16.39
CA SER A 115 -13.58 8.49 16.55
C SER A 115 -12.71 8.40 15.29
N TYR A 116 -13.04 9.14 14.23
CA TYR A 116 -12.36 9.05 12.93
C TYR A 116 -11.81 10.40 12.46
N ALA A 117 -10.66 10.34 11.80
CA ALA A 117 -10.08 11.43 11.03
C ALA A 117 -10.25 11.13 9.54
N TRP A 118 -10.66 12.13 8.77
CA TRP A 118 -10.63 12.11 7.31
C TRP A 118 -9.30 12.68 6.85
N LEU A 119 -8.59 11.92 6.04
CA LEU A 119 -7.19 12.17 5.73
C LEU A 119 -6.82 11.68 4.32
N GLN A 120 -5.62 12.09 3.89
CA GLN A 120 -4.93 11.60 2.71
C GLN A 120 -3.57 11.03 3.12
N ALA A 121 -3.22 9.85 2.61
CA ALA A 121 -1.88 9.28 2.72
C ALA A 121 -0.90 10.05 1.82
N GLU A 122 0.32 10.33 2.31
CA GLU A 122 1.32 11.04 1.48
C GLU A 122 2.01 10.12 0.47
N ALA A 123 2.02 8.80 0.73
CA ALA A 123 2.73 7.85 -0.10
C ALA A 123 2.07 7.63 -1.47
N ASP A 124 0.74 7.56 -1.54
CA ASP A 124 -0.03 7.21 -2.74
C ASP A 124 -1.22 8.13 -2.97
N SER A 125 -1.36 9.18 -2.16
CA SER A 125 -2.47 10.14 -2.17
C SER A 125 -3.84 9.53 -1.82
N TYR A 126 -3.90 8.29 -1.33
CA TYR A 126 -5.17 7.63 -1.06
C TYR A 126 -5.93 8.30 0.08
N VAL A 127 -7.22 8.58 -0.15
CA VAL A 127 -8.08 9.35 0.76
C VAL A 127 -9.04 8.43 1.50
N GLY A 128 -9.24 8.68 2.78
CA GLY A 128 -10.22 7.93 3.56
C GLY A 128 -10.25 8.28 5.05
N TYR A 129 -10.87 7.43 5.82
CA TYR A 129 -11.09 7.60 7.25
C TYR A 129 -10.28 6.59 8.05
N VAL A 130 -9.53 7.08 9.03
CA VAL A 130 -8.75 6.27 9.98
C VAL A 130 -9.17 6.61 11.40
N ARG A 131 -9.06 5.67 12.34
CA ARG A 131 -9.32 5.96 13.76
C ARG A 131 -8.33 7.01 14.27
N ILE A 132 -8.82 8.01 15.01
CA ILE A 132 -7.99 9.06 15.61
C ILE A 132 -6.93 8.46 16.56
N SER A 133 -7.25 7.37 17.27
CA SER A 133 -6.30 6.66 18.15
C SER A 133 -5.11 6.02 17.43
N ALA A 134 -5.11 5.96 16.09
CA ALA A 134 -3.99 5.48 15.29
C ALA A 134 -3.00 6.60 14.92
N LEU A 135 -3.29 7.85 15.29
CA LEU A 135 -2.53 9.03 14.91
C LEU A 135 -1.72 9.56 16.09
N THR A 136 -0.49 10.01 15.83
CA THR A 136 0.24 10.73 16.87
C THR A 136 -0.31 12.14 17.07
N ALA A 137 -0.35 12.56 18.32
CA ALA A 137 -0.58 13.95 18.72
C ALA A 137 0.70 14.61 19.25
N ASP A 138 1.83 13.85 19.32
CA ASP A 138 3.09 14.34 19.89
C ASP A 138 3.90 15.12 18.84
N PRO A 139 4.08 16.44 19.01
CA PRO A 139 4.88 17.27 18.09
C PRO A 139 6.34 16.82 18.04
N ALA A 140 6.92 16.30 19.14
CA ALA A 140 8.30 15.82 19.15
C ALA A 140 8.47 14.55 18.32
N ALA A 141 7.47 13.66 18.31
CA ALA A 141 7.45 12.51 17.42
C ALA A 141 7.33 12.91 15.95
N LEU A 142 6.55 13.96 15.64
CA LEU A 142 6.39 14.46 14.28
C LEU A 142 7.65 15.17 13.75
N ALA A 143 8.39 15.87 14.61
CA ALA A 143 9.63 16.54 14.25
C ALA A 143 10.73 15.54 13.83
N ARG A 144 10.71 14.32 14.36
CA ARG A 144 11.68 13.27 14.00
C ARG A 144 11.26 12.59 12.71
N GLN A 145 12.04 12.74 11.65
CA GLN A 145 11.77 12.06 10.40
C GLN A 145 12.19 10.59 10.46
N PRO A 146 11.44 9.66 9.85
CA PRO A 146 11.88 8.29 9.70
C PRO A 146 13.23 8.21 9.00
N THR A 147 14.09 7.35 9.50
CA THR A 147 15.44 7.11 8.96
C THR A 147 15.55 5.75 8.28
N HIS A 148 14.74 4.79 8.72
CA HIS A 148 14.76 3.40 8.26
C HIS A 148 13.35 2.89 7.99
N TYR A 149 13.28 1.79 7.26
CA TYR A 149 12.06 1.00 7.11
C TYR A 149 12.31 -0.47 7.48
N VAL A 150 11.27 -1.18 7.88
CA VAL A 150 11.29 -2.63 8.11
C VAL A 150 11.37 -3.31 6.73
N ALA A 151 12.50 -3.97 6.46
CA ALA A 151 12.77 -4.67 5.20
C ALA A 151 12.43 -6.17 5.29
N ALA A 152 12.46 -6.76 6.50
CA ALA A 152 11.94 -8.11 6.73
C ALA A 152 10.42 -8.13 6.58
N PRO A 153 9.79 -9.25 6.17
CA PRO A 153 8.33 -9.35 6.08
C PRO A 153 7.63 -8.91 7.36
N ARG A 154 8.14 -9.32 8.52
CA ARG A 154 7.66 -8.95 9.86
C ARG A 154 8.82 -8.79 10.81
N SER A 155 8.72 -7.85 11.74
CA SER A 155 9.67 -7.66 12.84
C SER A 155 8.94 -7.33 14.13
N PHE A 156 9.51 -7.69 15.27
CA PHE A 156 8.96 -7.27 16.57
C PHE A 156 9.63 -5.96 17.02
N LEU A 157 8.81 -5.09 17.58
CA LEU A 157 9.21 -3.96 18.38
C LEU A 157 9.26 -4.43 19.83
N TYR A 158 10.44 -4.53 20.40
CA TYR A 158 10.67 -4.97 21.79
C TYR A 158 10.64 -3.78 22.74
N SER A 159 10.24 -3.99 23.99
CA SER A 159 10.26 -2.96 25.01
C SER A 159 11.68 -2.47 25.35
N GLU A 160 12.71 -3.28 25.11
CA GLU A 160 14.13 -2.97 25.27
C GLU A 160 14.99 -3.88 24.35
N ALA A 161 16.28 -3.59 24.24
CA ALA A 161 17.22 -4.34 23.39
C ALA A 161 17.61 -5.69 24.00
N ASP A 162 16.66 -6.59 24.23
CA ASP A 162 16.90 -7.97 24.66
C ASP A 162 15.86 -8.92 24.02
N LEU A 163 16.31 -10.06 23.50
CA LEU A 163 15.43 -11.11 22.92
C LEU A 163 14.43 -11.70 23.93
N ARG A 164 14.66 -11.49 25.23
CA ARG A 164 13.79 -11.95 26.31
C ARG A 164 12.79 -10.89 26.76
N SER A 165 12.92 -9.64 26.26
CA SER A 165 11.98 -8.57 26.58
C SER A 165 10.65 -8.79 25.87
N ALA A 166 9.58 -8.24 26.43
CA ALA A 166 8.26 -8.37 25.85
C ALA A 166 8.17 -7.61 24.52
N PRO A 167 7.62 -8.23 23.44
CA PRO A 167 7.28 -7.49 22.24
C PRO A 167 6.08 -6.57 22.52
N VAL A 168 6.21 -5.29 22.24
CA VAL A 168 5.14 -4.29 22.38
C VAL A 168 4.29 -4.18 21.12
N ALA A 169 4.87 -4.54 19.97
CA ALA A 169 4.18 -4.57 18.68
C ALA A 169 4.88 -5.51 17.70
N ALA A 170 4.16 -5.89 16.63
CA ALA A 170 4.73 -6.52 15.44
C ALA A 170 4.56 -5.54 14.27
N LEU A 171 5.66 -5.23 13.58
CA LEU A 171 5.69 -4.33 12.43
C LEU A 171 5.81 -5.11 11.12
N SER A 172 5.14 -4.63 10.10
CA SER A 172 5.18 -5.19 8.73
C SER A 172 6.33 -4.61 7.93
N LEU A 173 6.81 -5.32 6.93
CA LEU A 173 7.54 -4.77 5.78
C LEU A 173 6.92 -3.42 5.38
N GLY A 174 7.76 -2.42 5.13
CA GLY A 174 7.36 -1.07 4.76
C GLY A 174 7.04 -0.13 5.93
N SER A 175 6.90 -0.62 7.18
CA SER A 175 6.79 0.23 8.37
C SER A 175 8.03 1.11 8.50
N ARG A 176 7.84 2.40 8.82
CA ARG A 176 8.93 3.38 8.91
C ARG A 176 9.24 3.74 10.35
N VAL A 177 10.51 3.81 10.70
CA VAL A 177 10.98 4.08 12.07
C VAL A 177 12.08 5.14 12.08
N CYS A 178 12.12 5.92 13.16
CA CYS A 178 13.20 6.86 13.42
C CYS A 178 14.18 6.23 14.41
N ILE A 179 15.36 5.82 13.94
CA ILE A 179 16.40 5.24 14.76
C ILE A 179 17.18 6.35 15.44
N ALA A 180 17.29 6.26 16.76
CA ALA A 180 18.00 7.21 17.63
C ALA A 180 19.35 6.66 18.15
N GLY A 181 19.55 5.34 18.10
CA GLY A 181 20.75 4.69 18.59
C GLY A 181 20.86 3.22 18.18
N ALA A 182 21.88 2.55 18.66
CA ALA A 182 22.10 1.13 18.46
C ALA A 182 22.73 0.50 19.72
N GLU A 183 22.40 -0.77 19.97
CA GLU A 183 22.95 -1.57 21.05
C GLU A 183 23.21 -2.99 20.56
N THR A 184 24.30 -3.61 21.03
CA THR A 184 24.52 -5.05 20.81
C THR A 184 24.37 -5.77 22.14
N ARG A 185 23.45 -6.72 22.20
CA ARG A 185 23.23 -7.51 23.41
C ARG A 185 23.16 -8.99 23.05
N ARG A 186 23.92 -9.81 23.75
CA ARG A 186 24.03 -11.27 23.49
C ARG A 186 24.41 -11.60 22.03
N GLY A 187 25.24 -10.78 21.39
CA GLY A 187 25.61 -10.95 20.00
C GLY A 187 24.58 -10.49 18.96
N THR A 188 23.39 -10.02 19.38
CA THR A 188 22.37 -9.47 18.50
C THR A 188 22.47 -7.94 18.46
N ALA A 189 22.51 -7.37 17.25
CA ALA A 189 22.47 -5.93 17.04
C ALA A 189 21.01 -5.44 17.02
N TYR A 190 20.72 -4.43 17.83
CA TYR A 190 19.44 -3.75 17.93
C TYR A 190 19.56 -2.31 17.49
N ALA A 191 18.52 -1.84 16.80
CA ALA A 191 18.30 -0.43 16.50
C ALA A 191 17.30 0.13 17.52
N LEU A 192 17.65 1.25 18.16
CA LEU A 192 16.87 1.84 19.25
C LEU A 192 16.04 3.01 18.74
N LEU A 193 14.77 3.08 19.14
CA LEU A 193 13.91 4.24 18.96
C LEU A 193 14.17 5.24 20.10
N ALA A 194 13.81 6.52 19.86
CA ALA A 194 13.94 7.56 20.89
C ALA A 194 13.03 7.34 22.11
N SER A 195 12.01 6.51 22.00
CA SER A 195 11.09 6.08 23.05
C SER A 195 11.64 4.93 23.92
N GLY A 196 12.78 4.34 23.51
CA GLY A 196 13.47 3.27 24.23
C GLY A 196 13.20 1.86 23.69
N GLU A 197 12.19 1.68 22.85
CA GLU A 197 11.93 0.40 22.20
C GLU A 197 13.02 0.06 21.20
N ALA A 198 13.15 -1.24 20.90
CA ALA A 198 14.19 -1.78 20.05
C ALA A 198 13.63 -2.70 18.95
N LEU A 199 14.30 -2.68 17.81
CA LEU A 199 14.09 -3.63 16.70
C LEU A 199 15.41 -4.36 16.41
N ILE A 200 15.30 -5.55 15.82
CA ILE A 200 16.48 -6.25 15.29
C ILE A 200 17.06 -5.42 14.14
N ALA A 201 18.31 -4.99 14.25
CA ALA A 201 18.93 -4.12 13.25
C ALA A 201 18.98 -4.75 11.85
N GLY A 202 19.23 -6.05 11.74
CA GLY A 202 19.23 -6.79 10.48
C GLY A 202 17.86 -6.91 9.79
N HIS A 203 16.76 -6.52 10.44
CA HIS A 203 15.43 -6.46 9.84
C HIS A 203 15.14 -5.09 9.22
N LEU A 204 16.03 -4.13 9.36
CA LEU A 204 15.85 -2.75 8.92
C LEU A 204 16.80 -2.43 7.78
N LYS A 205 16.36 -1.51 6.91
CA LYS A 205 17.22 -0.85 5.93
C LYS A 205 17.06 0.67 6.04
N PRO A 206 18.12 1.44 5.80
CA PRO A 206 18.00 2.89 5.65
C PRO A 206 16.99 3.26 4.55
N LEU A 207 16.29 4.37 4.72
CA LEU A 207 15.48 4.93 3.63
C LEU A 207 16.41 5.29 2.46
N GLY A 208 16.08 4.82 1.26
CA GLY A 208 16.92 4.94 0.07
C GLY A 208 17.72 3.67 -0.28
N ASP A 209 17.90 2.74 0.65
CA ASP A 209 18.46 1.41 0.36
C ASP A 209 17.31 0.45 -0.05
N TYR A 210 16.99 0.48 -1.33
CA TYR A 210 15.86 -0.27 -1.89
C TYR A 210 16.29 -1.64 -2.43
N ALA A 211 15.32 -2.56 -2.51
CA ALA A 211 15.53 -3.86 -3.12
C ALA A 211 15.70 -3.73 -4.64
N ALA A 212 16.68 -4.44 -5.19
CA ALA A 212 16.92 -4.43 -6.64
C ALA A 212 15.85 -5.21 -7.44
N ASP A 213 15.18 -6.18 -6.79
CA ASP A 213 14.17 -7.04 -7.40
C ASP A 213 12.90 -7.07 -6.52
N TYR A 214 11.87 -6.36 -6.98
CA TYR A 214 10.61 -6.31 -6.26
C TYR A 214 9.83 -7.64 -6.29
N VAL A 215 10.09 -8.50 -7.28
CA VAL A 215 9.48 -9.83 -7.32
C VAL A 215 10.04 -10.70 -6.20
N ALA A 216 11.35 -10.61 -5.93
CA ALA A 216 11.95 -11.27 -4.78
C ALA A 216 11.35 -10.78 -3.46
N VAL A 217 11.01 -9.49 -3.34
CA VAL A 217 10.26 -8.97 -2.18
C VAL A 217 8.87 -9.59 -2.10
N ALA A 218 8.12 -9.67 -3.19
CA ALA A 218 6.82 -10.32 -3.22
C ALA A 218 6.90 -11.81 -2.82
N GLU A 219 7.94 -12.52 -3.24
CA GLU A 219 8.21 -13.92 -2.88
C GLU A 219 8.42 -14.11 -1.36
N THR A 220 8.95 -13.12 -0.64
CA THR A 220 9.05 -13.19 0.83
C THR A 220 7.70 -13.13 1.53
N LEU A 221 6.65 -12.73 0.83
CA LEU A 221 5.27 -12.62 1.33
C LEU A 221 4.40 -13.85 0.98
N LEU A 222 4.98 -14.90 0.39
CA LEU A 222 4.28 -16.17 0.18
C LEU A 222 3.58 -16.63 1.46
N GLU A 223 2.43 -17.28 1.31
CA GLU A 223 1.57 -17.75 2.41
C GLU A 223 0.94 -16.65 3.27
N THR A 224 1.21 -15.36 3.00
CA THR A 224 0.48 -14.27 3.69
C THR A 224 -1.01 -14.39 3.38
N PRO A 225 -1.90 -14.39 4.39
CA PRO A 225 -3.34 -14.51 4.18
C PRO A 225 -3.89 -13.39 3.28
N TYR A 226 -4.83 -13.74 2.40
CA TYR A 226 -5.58 -12.75 1.64
C TYR A 226 -6.48 -11.95 2.57
N LEU A 227 -6.37 -10.65 2.49
CA LEU A 227 -7.24 -9.71 3.21
C LEU A 227 -7.67 -8.62 2.25
N TRP A 228 -8.97 -8.47 2.00
CA TRP A 228 -9.49 -7.35 1.21
C TRP A 228 -9.08 -6.00 1.81
N GLY A 229 -8.50 -5.11 1.01
CA GLY A 229 -7.94 -3.84 1.48
C GLY A 229 -6.60 -3.98 2.22
N GLY A 230 -6.08 -5.18 2.37
CA GLY A 230 -4.82 -5.44 3.05
C GLY A 230 -3.60 -4.92 2.31
N ALA A 231 -2.65 -4.30 3.04
CA ALA A 231 -1.38 -3.81 2.52
C ALA A 231 -0.25 -4.07 3.53
N SER A 232 -0.26 -5.22 4.18
CA SER A 232 0.72 -5.60 5.20
C SER A 232 1.08 -7.08 5.12
N ALA A 233 2.21 -7.48 5.70
CA ALA A 233 2.61 -8.88 5.82
C ALA A 233 1.75 -9.70 6.81
N PHE A 234 0.73 -9.08 7.43
CA PHE A 234 -0.26 -9.76 8.28
C PHE A 234 -1.54 -10.12 7.52
N GLY A 235 -1.78 -9.48 6.38
CA GLY A 235 -2.87 -9.71 5.46
C GLY A 235 -2.77 -8.74 4.29
N ILE A 236 -2.94 -9.25 3.07
CA ILE A 236 -2.65 -8.50 1.85
C ILE A 236 -3.63 -8.85 0.74
N ASP A 237 -4.03 -7.87 -0.08
CA ASP A 237 -4.75 -8.12 -1.32
C ASP A 237 -3.82 -8.04 -2.55
N CYS A 238 -4.38 -8.24 -3.73
CA CYS A 238 -3.60 -8.33 -4.97
C CYS A 238 -2.82 -7.04 -5.27
N SER A 239 -3.47 -5.89 -5.22
CA SER A 239 -2.84 -4.60 -5.47
C SER A 239 -1.97 -4.12 -4.31
N GLY A 240 -2.28 -4.52 -3.07
CA GLY A 240 -1.44 -4.30 -1.90
C GLY A 240 -0.11 -5.05 -1.98
N LEU A 241 -0.10 -6.28 -2.51
CA LEU A 241 1.13 -7.04 -2.77
C LEU A 241 2.03 -6.30 -3.78
N VAL A 242 1.47 -5.85 -4.89
CA VAL A 242 2.19 -5.05 -5.90
C VAL A 242 2.73 -3.76 -5.27
N GLN A 243 1.87 -3.02 -4.56
CA GLN A 243 2.23 -1.76 -3.93
C GLN A 243 3.35 -1.93 -2.91
N LEU A 244 3.25 -2.91 -2.02
CA LEU A 244 4.24 -3.13 -0.95
C LEU A 244 5.58 -3.59 -1.53
N ALA A 245 5.57 -4.49 -2.51
CA ALA A 245 6.77 -4.98 -3.17
C ALA A 245 7.50 -3.88 -3.95
N LEU A 246 6.76 -3.08 -4.73
CA LEU A 246 7.32 -1.95 -5.48
C LEU A 246 7.80 -0.82 -4.55
N ALA A 247 7.10 -0.54 -3.45
CA ALA A 247 7.55 0.44 -2.47
C ALA A 247 8.88 0.05 -1.82
N ALA A 248 9.10 -1.25 -1.54
CA ALA A 248 10.37 -1.77 -1.04
C ALA A 248 11.50 -1.71 -2.10
N ALA A 249 11.14 -1.61 -3.38
CA ALA A 249 12.08 -1.36 -4.50
C ALA A 249 12.17 0.13 -4.88
N GLY A 250 11.65 1.04 -4.04
CA GLY A 250 11.73 2.49 -4.26
C GLY A 250 10.73 3.08 -5.25
N GLN A 251 9.80 2.26 -5.75
CA GLN A 251 8.77 2.69 -6.69
C GLN A 251 7.49 3.08 -5.96
N ARG A 252 6.97 4.27 -6.25
CA ARG A 252 5.66 4.72 -5.72
C ARG A 252 4.57 4.37 -6.72
N VAL A 253 3.56 3.64 -6.26
CA VAL A 253 2.43 3.24 -7.09
C VAL A 253 1.12 3.47 -6.34
N LEU A 254 0.03 3.64 -7.09
CA LEU A 254 -1.29 3.86 -6.54
C LEU A 254 -1.84 2.57 -5.89
N ARG A 255 -2.89 2.73 -5.09
CA ARG A 255 -3.41 1.63 -4.24
C ARG A 255 -4.24 0.61 -5.00
N ASP A 256 -5.16 1.05 -5.84
CA ASP A 256 -6.15 0.16 -6.46
C ASP A 256 -5.65 -0.43 -7.78
N SER A 257 -6.05 -1.66 -8.10
CA SER A 257 -5.57 -2.37 -9.29
C SER A 257 -5.96 -1.70 -10.61
N ASP A 258 -7.08 -0.98 -10.66
CA ASP A 258 -7.48 -0.17 -11.82
C ASP A 258 -6.52 1.01 -12.03
N MET A 259 -6.18 1.72 -10.96
CA MET A 259 -5.19 2.79 -11.00
C MET A 259 -3.80 2.28 -11.40
N GLN A 260 -3.40 1.13 -10.85
CA GLN A 260 -2.13 0.49 -11.18
C GLN A 260 -2.06 0.09 -12.66
N ALA A 261 -3.15 -0.45 -13.21
CA ALA A 261 -3.23 -0.81 -14.62
C ALA A 261 -3.04 0.38 -15.56
N GLU A 262 -3.43 1.58 -15.13
CA GLU A 262 -3.31 2.80 -15.93
C GLU A 262 -1.95 3.48 -15.78
N THR A 263 -1.33 3.40 -14.59
CA THR A 263 -0.19 4.25 -14.23
C THR A 263 1.16 3.54 -14.16
N ILE A 264 1.21 2.21 -13.98
CA ILE A 264 2.49 1.50 -13.84
C ILE A 264 3.10 1.20 -15.20
N GLY A 265 4.34 1.65 -15.42
CA GLY A 265 5.20 1.25 -16.53
C GLY A 265 4.59 1.43 -17.93
N ALA A 266 5.18 0.75 -18.92
CA ALA A 266 4.71 0.76 -20.30
C ALA A 266 3.71 -0.38 -20.56
N PRO A 267 2.66 -0.16 -21.40
CA PRO A 267 1.77 -1.23 -21.81
C PRO A 267 2.48 -2.23 -22.72
N LEU A 268 2.21 -3.52 -22.51
CA LEU A 268 2.58 -4.56 -23.46
C LEU A 268 1.42 -4.81 -24.42
N PRO A 269 1.69 -5.04 -25.72
CA PRO A 269 0.63 -5.19 -26.71
C PRO A 269 -0.19 -6.46 -26.47
N ILE A 270 -1.50 -6.31 -26.48
CA ILE A 270 -2.48 -7.40 -26.50
C ILE A 270 -3.26 -7.27 -27.80
N ALA A 271 -3.56 -8.36 -28.47
CA ALA A 271 -4.43 -8.33 -29.65
C ALA A 271 -5.85 -7.91 -29.22
N ALA A 272 -6.36 -6.80 -29.76
CA ALA A 272 -7.60 -6.14 -29.32
C ALA A 272 -8.87 -7.04 -29.41
N ALA A 273 -8.87 -8.05 -30.28
CA ALA A 273 -9.97 -9.01 -30.42
C ALA A 273 -10.08 -9.99 -29.23
N GLU A 274 -9.04 -10.12 -28.42
CA GLU A 274 -8.84 -11.19 -27.46
C GLU A 274 -9.15 -10.78 -26.02
N THR A 275 -9.26 -9.47 -25.73
CA THR A 275 -9.69 -8.97 -24.41
C THR A 275 -11.13 -9.33 -24.04
N LYS A 276 -11.95 -9.71 -25.04
CA LYS A 276 -13.33 -10.20 -24.87
C LYS A 276 -13.45 -11.72 -24.92
N ALA A 277 -12.31 -12.44 -24.95
CA ALA A 277 -12.31 -13.90 -25.02
C ALA A 277 -13.11 -14.53 -23.87
N LYS A 278 -14.04 -15.40 -24.23
CA LYS A 278 -14.90 -16.15 -23.29
C LYS A 278 -14.40 -17.58 -23.07
N LYS A 279 -13.40 -18.02 -23.84
CA LYS A 279 -12.80 -19.35 -23.74
C LYS A 279 -11.34 -19.25 -23.31
N ALA A 280 -10.91 -20.17 -22.47
CA ALA A 280 -9.54 -20.18 -21.95
C ALA A 280 -8.47 -20.26 -23.06
N ALA A 281 -8.73 -21.01 -24.14
CA ALA A 281 -7.80 -21.14 -25.27
C ALA A 281 -7.63 -19.81 -26.04
N GLU A 282 -8.73 -19.07 -26.28
CA GLU A 282 -8.71 -17.73 -26.90
C GLU A 282 -7.96 -16.72 -26.04
N ALA A 283 -8.20 -16.77 -24.72
CA ALA A 283 -7.54 -15.89 -23.76
C ALA A 283 -6.04 -16.22 -23.60
N ALA A 284 -5.66 -17.49 -23.74
CA ALA A 284 -4.26 -17.89 -23.73
C ALA A 284 -3.50 -17.39 -24.99
N ALA A 285 -4.19 -17.30 -26.14
CA ALA A 285 -3.63 -16.71 -27.36
C ALA A 285 -3.41 -15.18 -27.25
N ALA A 286 -4.10 -14.52 -26.32
CA ALA A 286 -3.97 -13.10 -26.04
C ALA A 286 -2.74 -12.74 -25.17
N ILE A 287 -2.03 -13.73 -24.63
CA ILE A 287 -0.86 -13.49 -23.77
C ILE A 287 0.26 -12.90 -24.64
N PRO A 288 0.82 -11.73 -24.28
CA PRO A 288 1.94 -11.15 -25.02
C PRO A 288 3.12 -12.11 -25.08
N ALA A 289 3.74 -12.21 -26.26
CA ALA A 289 5.00 -12.93 -26.38
C ALA A 289 6.11 -12.22 -25.58
N GLY A 290 7.03 -13.00 -25.00
CA GLY A 290 8.19 -12.46 -24.28
C GLY A 290 7.87 -11.85 -22.92
N LEU A 291 6.84 -12.34 -22.21
CA LEU A 291 6.64 -12.04 -20.79
C LEU A 291 7.88 -12.46 -20.00
N ARG A 292 8.23 -11.65 -19.00
CA ARG A 292 9.41 -11.87 -18.15
C ARG A 292 9.12 -11.54 -16.70
N ARG A 293 10.04 -11.92 -15.84
CA ARG A 293 10.03 -11.55 -14.42
C ARG A 293 9.81 -10.06 -14.24
N GLY A 294 8.83 -9.70 -13.41
CA GLY A 294 8.49 -8.32 -13.13
C GLY A 294 7.47 -7.69 -14.08
N ASP A 295 6.97 -8.38 -15.10
CA ASP A 295 5.78 -7.91 -15.82
C ASP A 295 4.54 -8.05 -14.92
N LEU A 296 3.57 -7.15 -15.09
CA LEU A 296 2.30 -7.16 -14.37
C LEU A 296 1.17 -7.57 -15.29
N VAL A 297 0.27 -8.39 -14.77
CA VAL A 297 -0.92 -8.88 -15.46
C VAL A 297 -2.14 -8.36 -14.73
N PHE A 298 -3.05 -7.69 -15.43
CA PHE A 298 -4.25 -7.09 -14.86
C PHE A 298 -5.52 -7.73 -15.41
N TRP A 299 -6.45 -8.02 -14.52
CA TRP A 299 -7.84 -8.34 -14.80
C TRP A 299 -8.73 -7.26 -14.19
N ARG A 300 -10.00 -7.29 -14.50
CA ARG A 300 -10.96 -6.42 -13.83
C ARG A 300 -10.98 -6.73 -12.33
N GLY A 301 -10.45 -5.79 -11.51
CA GLY A 301 -10.41 -5.93 -10.06
C GLY A 301 -9.32 -6.87 -9.52
N HIS A 302 -8.34 -7.25 -10.35
CA HIS A 302 -7.26 -8.12 -9.92
C HIS A 302 -5.93 -7.81 -10.63
N VAL A 303 -4.83 -8.09 -9.95
CA VAL A 303 -3.47 -7.95 -10.50
C VAL A 303 -2.57 -9.09 -10.01
N ALA A 304 -1.62 -9.50 -10.85
CA ALA A 304 -0.58 -10.46 -10.52
C ALA A 304 0.78 -9.97 -11.04
N ILE A 305 1.85 -10.47 -10.45
CA ILE A 305 3.24 -10.20 -10.84
C ILE A 305 3.78 -11.45 -11.54
N MET A 306 4.36 -11.30 -12.74
CA MET A 306 5.08 -12.40 -13.39
C MET A 306 6.33 -12.75 -12.59
N ARG A 307 6.40 -13.97 -12.10
CA ARG A 307 7.58 -14.51 -11.42
C ARG A 307 8.67 -14.91 -12.40
N ASN A 308 8.26 -15.41 -13.55
CA ASN A 308 9.07 -15.75 -14.72
C ASN A 308 8.18 -15.66 -15.98
N ALA A 309 8.59 -16.26 -17.09
CA ALA A 309 7.83 -16.19 -18.34
C ALA A 309 6.45 -16.88 -18.30
N THR A 310 6.19 -17.76 -17.34
CA THR A 310 5.00 -18.63 -17.32
C THR A 310 4.26 -18.63 -15.99
N GLU A 311 4.89 -18.24 -14.89
CA GLU A 311 4.34 -18.26 -13.55
C GLU A 311 4.08 -16.86 -13.03
N ILE A 312 3.01 -16.74 -12.25
CA ILE A 312 2.63 -15.52 -11.52
C ILE A 312 2.70 -15.74 -10.01
N ILE A 313 2.95 -14.66 -9.28
CA ILE A 313 2.73 -14.56 -7.84
C ILE A 313 1.65 -13.51 -7.59
N HIS A 314 0.66 -13.85 -6.79
CA HIS A 314 -0.44 -12.96 -6.45
C HIS A 314 -1.11 -13.31 -5.13
N ALA A 315 -1.69 -12.32 -4.46
CA ALA A 315 -2.65 -12.54 -3.40
C ALA A 315 -4.03 -12.72 -4.03
N ASN A 316 -4.71 -13.82 -3.79
CA ASN A 316 -5.96 -14.15 -4.48
C ASN A 316 -7.03 -14.75 -3.55
N GLY A 317 -8.30 -14.51 -3.90
CA GLY A 317 -9.45 -15.02 -3.16
C GLY A 317 -9.74 -16.51 -3.38
N HIS A 318 -9.06 -17.19 -4.31
CA HIS A 318 -9.22 -18.63 -4.53
C HIS A 318 -8.47 -19.46 -3.48
N THR A 319 -7.19 -19.15 -3.28
CA THR A 319 -6.36 -19.81 -2.25
C THR A 319 -6.41 -19.09 -0.90
N MET A 320 -7.02 -17.90 -0.84
CA MET A 320 -7.07 -17.00 0.33
C MET A 320 -5.69 -16.66 0.90
N ARG A 321 -4.68 -16.58 0.04
CA ARG A 321 -3.28 -16.24 0.41
C ARG A 321 -2.48 -15.75 -0.79
N VAL A 322 -1.26 -15.30 -0.54
CA VAL A 322 -0.25 -15.11 -1.58
C VAL A 322 0.25 -16.48 -2.04
N SER A 323 0.11 -16.77 -3.31
CA SER A 323 0.49 -18.06 -3.90
C SER A 323 1.10 -17.90 -5.28
N ILE A 324 1.77 -18.94 -5.75
CA ILE A 324 2.31 -19.06 -7.10
C ILE A 324 1.44 -20.04 -7.86
N GLU A 325 1.12 -19.69 -9.11
CA GLU A 325 0.49 -20.62 -10.08
C GLU A 325 0.94 -20.25 -11.50
N SER A 326 0.68 -21.15 -12.48
CA SER A 326 0.92 -20.79 -13.86
C SER A 326 -0.10 -19.74 -14.33
N LEU A 327 0.35 -18.78 -15.16
CA LEU A 327 -0.54 -17.76 -15.73
C LEU A 327 -1.70 -18.40 -16.51
N ALA A 328 -1.43 -19.47 -17.28
CA ALA A 328 -2.44 -20.18 -18.04
C ALA A 328 -3.51 -20.83 -17.14
N ALA A 329 -3.10 -21.45 -16.01
CA ALA A 329 -4.04 -22.00 -15.03
C ALA A 329 -4.91 -20.93 -14.36
N ALA A 330 -4.31 -19.78 -13.99
CA ALA A 330 -5.04 -18.65 -13.46
C ALA A 330 -6.10 -18.13 -14.43
N ILE A 331 -5.73 -17.92 -15.69
CA ILE A 331 -6.64 -17.47 -16.76
C ILE A 331 -7.80 -18.48 -16.91
N GLY A 332 -7.49 -19.77 -17.06
CA GLY A 332 -8.51 -20.81 -17.22
C GLY A 332 -9.49 -20.85 -16.04
N ARG A 333 -8.99 -20.79 -14.83
CA ARG A 333 -9.79 -20.77 -13.59
C ARG A 333 -10.66 -19.52 -13.47
N ILE A 334 -10.13 -18.34 -13.77
CA ILE A 334 -10.87 -17.08 -13.71
C ILE A 334 -12.02 -17.10 -14.72
N ILE A 335 -11.78 -17.54 -15.95
CA ILE A 335 -12.81 -17.65 -16.99
C ILE A 335 -13.88 -18.69 -16.60
N ALA A 336 -13.46 -19.85 -16.11
CA ALA A 336 -14.40 -20.90 -15.65
C ALA A 336 -15.30 -20.41 -14.49
N ALA A 337 -14.81 -19.48 -13.67
CA ALA A 337 -15.58 -18.83 -12.61
C ALA A 337 -16.45 -17.65 -13.11
N GLY A 338 -16.58 -17.43 -14.43
CA GLY A 338 -17.37 -16.35 -15.01
C GLY A 338 -16.65 -15.00 -15.10
N GLY A 339 -15.35 -14.96 -14.82
CA GLY A 339 -14.51 -13.78 -15.01
C GLY A 339 -14.11 -13.57 -16.49
N SER A 340 -13.19 -12.64 -16.73
CA SER A 340 -12.70 -12.29 -18.06
C SER A 340 -11.23 -12.70 -18.28
N ALA A 341 -10.79 -12.65 -19.54
CA ALA A 341 -9.38 -12.65 -19.88
C ALA A 341 -8.62 -11.46 -19.23
N PRO A 342 -7.28 -11.51 -19.17
CA PRO A 342 -6.49 -10.35 -18.78
C PRO A 342 -6.83 -9.11 -19.61
N ALA A 343 -7.00 -7.96 -18.94
CA ALA A 343 -7.36 -6.70 -19.56
C ALA A 343 -6.13 -5.86 -19.96
N ALA A 344 -5.01 -6.03 -19.26
CA ALA A 344 -3.78 -5.31 -19.54
C ALA A 344 -2.55 -6.09 -19.04
N PHE A 345 -1.44 -5.84 -19.72
CA PHE A 345 -0.10 -6.24 -19.26
C PHE A 345 0.79 -5.01 -19.21
N ARG A 346 1.62 -4.91 -18.20
CA ARG A 346 2.49 -3.75 -17.98
C ARG A 346 3.91 -4.20 -17.68
N ARG A 347 4.88 -3.44 -18.15
CA ARG A 347 6.30 -3.63 -17.87
C ARG A 347 6.88 -2.39 -17.25
N LEU A 348 7.54 -2.54 -16.10
CA LEU A 348 8.37 -1.49 -15.53
C LEU A 348 9.57 -1.24 -16.44
N VAL A 349 9.90 0.03 -16.68
CA VAL A 349 10.98 0.49 -17.58
C VAL A 349 12.20 0.85 -16.74
#